data_48ef9a24ec8d5863604ced2427672468
#
_entry.id   48ef9a24ec8d5863604ced2427672468
#
_cell.length_a   1.000
_cell.length_b   1.000
_cell.length_c   1.000
_cell.angle_alpha   90.00
_cell.angle_beta   90.00
_cell.angle_gamma   90.00
#
_symmetry.space_group_name_H-M   'P 1'
#
loop_
_entity.id
_entity.type
_entity.pdbx_description
1 polymer ?
#
loop_
_entity_poly.entity_id
_entity_poly.type
_entity_poly.pdbx_seq_one_letter_code
_entity_poly.pdbx_strand_id
1 'polypeptide(L)'
;MAEIALGSAQESAPGNRESDVHQIANDKMVDPDMACRNNACFNECLSVGMLRCDKAITHWGEWPMSTRDRVTRLRDAIILAMAAIACISWIAAPQRANAATYAFMPVFEVDVTSIMSTIRELASPRYDGRLAGTDGNWAAVAYVVERFAELGLECPDGLIGYLQHYTQPNRFINSAPTLEIVNERGEAMSQFAYVTQFAVRTCPGSTMKGSVTAPGVVLPSVSHLDGMEKGAILLVPERIAQNMADMWTVMAWLSSPEREISGSFSALVLETDISSSGYFPVQLSVWDETVEADNTDEAADSAGGSVWPMIFSCDVPTFAELARAGSESVLVRLSADFCIEQVSAANVVGLLRGSAVTPEDGHTIVGAHLDHVGGNMDGTYNPGALDNASGVAAMLEIARILTLGAGPPPKSVVFIAFNGEEQEMQGSAHYARNPCYPLDGAVMINIDCVGASEPGPLMINEYSAIMTRMAHDLHTLSGELGIEAEMGSSSVSDHAYFALAGIEAVDLTDSGFHSVYHGPFDTPDLINIERVVEVVRLIAIYAYVH
;
A
#
# COMPACT_ATOMS: atom_id res chain seq x y z
N MET A 1 7.33 -2.47 -58.78
CA MET A 1 6.85 -3.22 -59.95
C MET A 1 5.90 -4.30 -59.48
N ALA A 2 4.70 -4.16 -59.97
CA ALA A 2 3.54 -5.03 -60.15
C ALA A 2 2.89 -5.51 -58.82
N GLU A 3 1.74 -5.03 -58.43
CA GLU A 3 0.38 -4.89 -59.04
C GLU A 3 -0.39 -6.21 -59.23
N ILE A 4 -1.67 -6.14 -58.82
CA ILE A 4 -2.88 -6.85 -59.30
C ILE A 4 -3.28 -8.08 -58.47
N ALA A 5 -4.55 -8.32 -58.06
CA ALA A 5 -5.88 -7.76 -58.34
C ALA A 5 -6.90 -8.30 -57.31
N LEU A 6 -7.84 -7.51 -56.96
CA LEU A 6 -9.31 -7.55 -57.01
C LEU A 6 -10.00 -8.90 -57.31
N GLY A 7 -10.99 -9.22 -56.48
CA GLY A 7 -12.02 -10.23 -56.73
C GLY A 7 -13.24 -10.00 -55.84
N SER A 8 -14.26 -9.40 -56.43
CA SER A 8 -15.60 -9.05 -55.89
C SER A 8 -16.58 -10.23 -55.99
N ALA A 9 -17.54 -10.29 -55.05
CA ALA A 9 -18.94 -10.71 -55.22
C ALA A 9 -19.70 -10.42 -53.92
N GLN A 10 -20.55 -9.45 -53.80
CA GLN A 10 -21.97 -9.30 -54.12
C GLN A 10 -22.87 -10.47 -53.65
N GLU A 11 -23.73 -10.13 -52.79
CA GLU A 11 -25.17 -9.87 -52.64
C GLU A 11 -25.91 -10.88 -51.79
N SER A 12 -26.56 -10.46 -50.72
CA SER A 12 -28.02 -10.37 -50.60
C SER A 12 -28.46 -9.95 -49.18
N ALA A 13 -29.11 -8.79 -49.11
CA ALA A 13 -30.07 -8.47 -48.06
C ALA A 13 -31.45 -9.03 -48.47
N PRO A 14 -32.55 -9.13 -47.67
CA PRO A 14 -33.12 -7.99 -46.96
C PRO A 14 -33.80 -8.29 -45.61
N GLY A 15 -34.22 -7.26 -44.89
CA GLY A 15 -35.29 -7.40 -43.88
C GLY A 15 -35.29 -6.33 -42.78
N ASN A 16 -35.93 -5.19 -43.09
CA ASN A 16 -36.34 -4.14 -42.18
C ASN A 16 -36.92 -4.61 -40.84
N ARG A 17 -36.45 -3.98 -39.76
CA ARG A 17 -37.27 -3.42 -38.66
C ARG A 17 -36.48 -2.32 -37.95
N GLU A 18 -36.43 -1.13 -38.51
CA GLU A 18 -36.37 0.11 -37.76
C GLU A 18 -37.78 0.43 -37.27
N SER A 19 -37.93 0.50 -35.97
CA SER A 19 -38.84 1.39 -35.23
C SER A 19 -38.88 0.87 -33.77
N ASP A 20 -38.56 1.73 -32.84
CA ASP A 20 -38.76 1.71 -31.39
C ASP A 20 -37.48 1.81 -30.52
N VAL A 21 -36.58 2.75 -30.82
CA VAL A 21 -35.65 3.27 -29.83
C VAL A 21 -35.39 4.78 -30.06
N HIS A 22 -36.43 5.58 -30.13
CA HIS A 22 -36.34 7.03 -30.06
C HIS A 22 -37.58 7.62 -29.40
N GLN A 23 -37.75 7.31 -28.08
CA GLN A 23 -38.67 8.09 -27.25
C GLN A 23 -38.50 7.81 -25.75
N ILE A 24 -37.30 7.95 -25.21
CA ILE A 24 -37.07 8.15 -23.75
C ILE A 24 -35.76 8.95 -23.58
N ALA A 25 -35.77 10.20 -24.01
CA ALA A 25 -34.72 11.15 -23.67
C ALA A 25 -35.26 12.58 -23.87
N ASN A 26 -36.24 12.96 -23.08
CA ASN A 26 -36.59 14.35 -22.77
C ASN A 26 -37.78 14.29 -21.80
N ASP A 27 -37.45 14.30 -20.50
CA ASP A 27 -38.28 14.87 -19.44
C ASP A 27 -37.65 14.51 -18.09
N LYS A 28 -36.75 15.32 -17.63
CA LYS A 28 -36.50 15.63 -16.21
C LYS A 28 -35.67 16.90 -16.14
N MET A 29 -36.31 18.02 -16.43
CA MET A 29 -35.92 19.28 -15.80
C MET A 29 -36.16 19.11 -14.28
N VAL A 30 -35.08 19.22 -13.50
CA VAL A 30 -35.16 19.23 -12.05
C VAL A 30 -35.76 20.58 -11.63
N ASP A 31 -36.94 20.53 -11.04
CA ASP A 31 -37.67 21.65 -10.46
C ASP A 31 -36.85 22.25 -9.27
N PRO A 32 -36.53 23.55 -9.28
CA PRO A 32 -35.82 24.22 -8.18
C PRO A 32 -36.56 24.20 -6.83
N ASP A 33 -37.85 23.89 -6.80
CA ASP A 33 -38.64 23.77 -5.57
C ASP A 33 -38.49 22.44 -4.82
N MET A 34 -37.74 21.48 -5.34
CA MET A 34 -37.49 20.21 -4.66
C MET A 34 -36.54 20.33 -3.45
N ALA A 35 -35.67 21.34 -3.43
CA ALA A 35 -34.76 21.60 -2.30
C ALA A 35 -35.49 22.12 -1.05
N CYS A 36 -36.64 22.76 -1.22
CA CYS A 36 -37.40 23.31 -0.10
C CYS A 36 -38.35 22.28 0.56
N ARG A 37 -38.74 21.22 -0.14
CA ARG A 37 -39.62 20.16 0.40
C ARG A 37 -38.88 19.12 1.25
N ASN A 38 -37.59 18.94 1.03
CA ASN A 38 -36.78 18.00 1.81
C ASN A 38 -36.53 18.48 3.24
N ASN A 39 -36.45 19.77 3.48
CA ASN A 39 -36.29 20.32 4.84
C ASN A 39 -37.55 20.21 5.71
N ALA A 40 -38.75 20.24 5.12
CA ALA A 40 -40.00 20.06 5.86
C ALA A 40 -40.22 18.60 6.27
N CYS A 41 -39.93 17.64 5.40
CA CYS A 41 -39.98 16.22 5.73
C CYS A 41 -38.94 15.80 6.77
N PHE A 42 -37.76 16.44 6.76
CA PHE A 42 -36.70 16.14 7.71
C PHE A 42 -37.06 16.62 9.15
N ASN A 43 -37.68 17.77 9.28
CA ASN A 43 -38.15 18.28 10.56
C ASN A 43 -39.36 17.49 11.12
N GLU A 44 -40.22 16.93 10.24
CA GLU A 44 -41.28 16.00 10.68
C GLU A 44 -40.74 14.67 11.14
N CYS A 45 -39.70 14.13 10.48
CA CYS A 45 -39.05 12.88 10.93
C CYS A 45 -38.34 13.03 12.28
N LEU A 46 -37.71 14.18 12.55
CA LEU A 46 -37.08 14.46 13.87
C LEU A 46 -38.11 14.62 14.98
N SER A 47 -39.23 15.31 14.72
CA SER A 47 -40.28 15.49 15.73
C SER A 47 -41.02 14.18 16.04
N VAL A 48 -41.24 13.32 15.08
CA VAL A 48 -41.85 11.98 15.27
C VAL A 48 -40.87 11.02 15.96
N GLY A 49 -39.55 11.14 15.67
CA GLY A 49 -38.50 10.36 16.32
C GLY A 49 -38.35 10.72 17.81
N MET A 50 -38.34 12.00 18.15
CA MET A 50 -38.26 12.49 19.56
C MET A 50 -39.53 12.14 20.36
N LEU A 51 -40.72 12.26 19.78
CA LEU A 51 -41.99 11.88 20.43
C LEU A 51 -42.12 10.38 20.68
N ARG A 52 -41.42 9.52 19.92
CA ARG A 52 -41.36 8.08 20.19
C ARG A 52 -40.32 7.72 21.26
N CYS A 53 -39.22 8.49 21.39
CA CYS A 53 -38.25 8.30 22.47
C CYS A 53 -38.86 8.64 23.85
N ASP A 54 -39.59 9.74 23.99
CA ASP A 54 -40.22 10.12 25.27
C ASP A 54 -41.24 9.08 25.75
N LYS A 55 -41.97 8.44 24.83
CA LYS A 55 -42.91 7.35 25.19
C LYS A 55 -42.24 6.03 25.52
N ALA A 56 -41.02 5.80 25.03
CA ALA A 56 -40.26 4.58 25.33
C ALA A 56 -39.60 4.65 26.73
N ILE A 57 -39.25 5.84 27.21
CA ILE A 57 -38.57 6.02 28.50
C ILE A 57 -39.55 5.98 29.70
N THR A 58 -40.83 6.30 29.50
CA THR A 58 -41.83 6.33 30.56
C THR A 58 -42.51 5.01 30.88
N HIS A 59 -42.24 3.92 30.14
CA HIS A 59 -42.89 2.62 30.33
C HIS A 59 -41.93 1.47 30.73
N TRP A 60 -40.91 1.75 31.49
CA TRP A 60 -39.90 0.75 31.94
C TRP A 60 -40.27 0.05 33.24
N GLY A 61 -41.52 -0.22 33.48
CA GLY A 61 -41.95 -0.72 34.77
C GLY A 61 -42.51 -2.15 34.90
N GLU A 62 -43.12 -2.74 33.88
CA GLU A 62 -43.94 -3.92 34.19
C GLU A 62 -44.10 -4.97 33.07
N TRP A 63 -43.00 -5.66 32.66
CA TRP A 63 -43.14 -6.91 31.90
C TRP A 63 -41.92 -7.84 32.12
N PRO A 64 -42.15 -9.16 32.40
CA PRO A 64 -41.04 -10.10 32.56
C PRO A 64 -40.45 -10.44 31.19
N MET A 65 -39.42 -9.74 30.80
CA MET A 65 -38.70 -10.01 29.54
C MET A 65 -37.54 -10.96 29.76
N SER A 66 -37.28 -11.86 28.80
CA SER A 66 -36.14 -12.76 28.83
C SER A 66 -34.84 -11.98 28.76
N THR A 67 -33.77 -12.56 29.28
CA THR A 67 -32.42 -11.93 29.24
C THR A 67 -32.00 -11.61 27.78
N ARG A 68 -32.43 -12.42 26.83
CA ARG A 68 -32.15 -12.27 25.38
C ARG A 68 -32.84 -11.03 24.80
N ASP A 69 -34.09 -10.76 25.20
CA ASP A 69 -34.84 -9.57 24.73
C ASP A 69 -34.25 -8.27 25.31
N ARG A 70 -33.72 -8.33 26.55
CA ARG A 70 -33.03 -7.17 27.18
C ARG A 70 -31.74 -6.84 26.45
N VAL A 71 -30.93 -7.85 26.09
CA VAL A 71 -29.67 -7.68 25.35
C VAL A 71 -29.93 -7.12 23.96
N THR A 72 -30.95 -7.64 23.25
CA THR A 72 -31.29 -7.14 21.91
C THR A 72 -31.74 -5.68 21.94
N ARG A 73 -32.59 -5.28 22.89
CA ARG A 73 -33.03 -3.90 23.02
C ARG A 73 -31.93 -2.96 23.47
N LEU A 74 -31.02 -3.42 24.35
CA LEU A 74 -29.85 -2.63 24.74
C LEU A 74 -28.91 -2.39 23.53
N ARG A 75 -28.68 -3.42 22.73
CA ARG A 75 -27.90 -3.30 21.48
C ARG A 75 -28.55 -2.32 20.51
N ASP A 76 -29.86 -2.41 20.29
CA ASP A 76 -30.59 -1.53 19.38
C ASP A 76 -30.65 -0.08 19.90
N ALA A 77 -30.70 0.13 21.22
CA ALA A 77 -30.60 1.45 21.84
C ALA A 77 -29.18 2.05 21.70
N ILE A 78 -28.14 1.22 21.82
CA ILE A 78 -26.73 1.65 21.62
C ILE A 78 -26.52 2.02 20.15
N ILE A 79 -27.01 1.22 19.20
CA ILE A 79 -26.90 1.52 17.76
C ILE A 79 -27.62 2.84 17.42
N LEU A 80 -28.82 3.07 17.98
CA LEU A 80 -29.55 4.33 17.80
C LEU A 80 -28.83 5.53 18.45
N ALA A 81 -28.23 5.34 19.62
CA ALA A 81 -27.44 6.37 20.28
C ALA A 81 -26.16 6.70 19.50
N MET A 82 -25.46 5.68 18.96
CA MET A 82 -24.28 5.89 18.12
C MET A 82 -24.64 6.58 16.80
N ALA A 83 -25.75 6.20 16.17
CA ALA A 83 -26.25 6.88 14.98
C ALA A 83 -26.62 8.35 15.26
N ALA A 84 -27.23 8.65 16.43
CA ALA A 84 -27.56 10.01 16.84
C ALA A 84 -26.29 10.84 17.15
N ILE A 85 -25.27 10.24 17.75
CA ILE A 85 -23.98 10.89 18.01
C ILE A 85 -23.26 11.17 16.70
N ALA A 86 -23.27 10.23 15.75
CA ALA A 86 -22.70 10.42 14.41
C ALA A 86 -23.41 11.56 13.65
N CYS A 87 -24.76 11.64 13.73
CA CYS A 87 -25.53 12.75 13.15
C CYS A 87 -25.22 14.09 13.81
N ILE A 88 -25.02 14.14 15.14
CA ILE A 88 -24.69 15.38 15.86
C ILE A 88 -23.26 15.83 15.55
N SER A 89 -22.32 14.90 15.40
CA SER A 89 -20.95 15.20 14.97
C SER A 89 -20.91 15.75 13.53
N TRP A 90 -21.82 15.31 12.68
CA TRP A 90 -21.97 15.81 11.30
C TRP A 90 -22.56 17.23 11.23
N ILE A 91 -23.42 17.60 12.20
CA ILE A 91 -24.05 18.94 12.29
C ILE A 91 -23.11 19.97 12.96
N ALA A 92 -22.16 19.50 13.77
CA ALA A 92 -21.16 20.34 14.45
C ALA A 92 -19.89 20.57 13.62
N ALA A 93 -19.83 20.11 12.35
CA ALA A 93 -18.69 20.32 11.48
C ALA A 93 -18.48 21.84 11.24
N PRO A 94 -17.27 22.37 11.46
CA PRO A 94 -16.96 23.76 11.15
C PRO A 94 -17.14 24.02 9.66
N GLN A 95 -17.52 25.25 9.34
CA GLN A 95 -17.93 25.72 8.02
C GLN A 95 -16.94 25.26 6.93
N ARG A 96 -17.49 24.70 5.85
CA ARG A 96 -16.78 24.38 4.61
C ARG A 96 -15.89 25.55 4.21
N ALA A 97 -14.62 25.29 3.93
CA ALA A 97 -13.83 26.20 3.11
C ALA A 97 -14.62 26.38 1.81
N ASN A 98 -15.12 27.59 1.56
CA ASN A 98 -15.92 27.85 0.36
C ASN A 98 -15.00 27.76 -0.85
N ALA A 99 -15.50 27.33 -2.01
CA ALA A 99 -14.82 27.37 -3.31
C ALA A 99 -14.15 28.74 -3.61
N ALA A 100 -14.58 29.82 -2.95
CA ALA A 100 -13.94 31.13 -2.98
C ALA A 100 -12.55 31.17 -2.31
N THR A 101 -12.23 30.22 -1.40
CA THR A 101 -10.90 30.16 -0.74
C THR A 101 -9.84 29.70 -1.73
N TYR A 102 -10.21 28.81 -2.64
CA TYR A 102 -9.31 28.28 -3.67
C TYR A 102 -9.06 29.23 -4.86
N ALA A 103 -9.93 30.24 -5.06
CA ALA A 103 -9.78 31.24 -6.13
C ALA A 103 -8.61 32.22 -5.95
N PHE A 104 -7.94 32.24 -4.78
CA PHE A 104 -6.78 33.09 -4.47
C PHE A 104 -5.52 32.28 -4.17
N MET A 105 -5.45 31.04 -4.63
CA MET A 105 -4.26 30.21 -4.39
C MET A 105 -3.03 30.74 -5.11
N PRO A 106 -1.88 30.76 -4.43
CA PRO A 106 -0.61 30.99 -5.13
C PRO A 106 -0.42 29.90 -6.17
N VAL A 107 -0.13 30.30 -7.40
CA VAL A 107 0.32 29.36 -8.42
C VAL A 107 1.71 28.92 -8.01
N PHE A 108 1.84 27.73 -7.45
CA PHE A 108 3.12 27.14 -7.13
C PHE A 108 3.83 26.70 -8.42
N GLU A 109 5.03 27.22 -8.63
CA GLU A 109 5.90 26.74 -9.70
C GLU A 109 6.60 25.47 -9.22
N VAL A 110 6.25 24.33 -9.82
CA VAL A 110 6.85 23.04 -9.55
C VAL A 110 8.12 22.88 -10.38
N ASP A 111 9.25 22.62 -9.75
CA ASP A 111 10.52 22.37 -10.43
C ASP A 111 10.66 20.90 -10.84
N VAL A 112 10.15 20.59 -12.04
CA VAL A 112 10.24 19.26 -12.67
C VAL A 112 11.69 18.78 -12.77
N THR A 113 12.64 19.70 -12.99
CA THR A 113 14.06 19.34 -13.10
C THR A 113 14.62 18.87 -11.77
N SER A 114 14.24 19.54 -10.68
CA SER A 114 14.62 19.15 -9.32
C SER A 114 14.04 17.78 -8.95
N ILE A 115 12.74 17.55 -9.23
CA ILE A 115 12.08 16.25 -8.99
C ILE A 115 12.84 15.14 -9.72
N MET A 116 13.00 15.25 -11.04
CA MET A 116 13.68 14.23 -11.84
C MET A 116 15.15 14.04 -11.47
N SER A 117 15.84 15.10 -11.02
CA SER A 117 17.20 14.99 -10.50
C SER A 117 17.25 14.16 -9.22
N THR A 118 16.32 14.38 -8.29
CA THR A 118 16.22 13.62 -7.05
C THR A 118 15.91 12.14 -7.33
N ILE A 119 14.94 11.85 -8.23
CA ILE A 119 14.61 10.47 -8.60
C ILE A 119 15.82 9.77 -9.20
N ARG A 120 16.51 10.40 -10.16
CA ARG A 120 17.72 9.82 -10.78
C ARG A 120 18.86 9.61 -9.81
N GLU A 121 19.04 10.53 -8.87
CA GLU A 121 20.05 10.40 -7.83
C GLU A 121 19.74 9.20 -6.93
N LEU A 122 18.55 9.15 -6.32
CA LEU A 122 18.16 8.07 -5.39
C LEU A 122 18.08 6.70 -6.06
N ALA A 123 17.67 6.63 -7.32
CA ALA A 123 17.63 5.39 -8.10
C ALA A 123 19.00 5.01 -8.71
N SER A 124 20.09 5.74 -8.40
CA SER A 124 21.40 5.46 -9.00
C SER A 124 22.11 4.28 -8.33
N PRO A 125 23.09 3.65 -9.02
CA PRO A 125 23.87 2.55 -8.47
C PRO A 125 24.61 2.89 -7.17
N ARG A 126 24.81 4.17 -6.88
CA ARG A 126 25.47 4.66 -5.66
C ARG A 126 24.77 4.16 -4.39
N TYR A 127 23.47 4.01 -4.45
CA TYR A 127 22.64 3.69 -3.29
C TYR A 127 22.27 2.20 -3.20
N ASP A 128 22.70 1.39 -4.17
CA ASP A 128 22.56 -0.07 -4.19
C ASP A 128 21.15 -0.56 -3.78
N GLY A 129 20.11 0.12 -4.30
CA GLY A 129 18.72 -0.18 -3.99
C GLY A 129 18.28 0.15 -2.55
N ARG A 130 19.02 0.95 -1.82
CA ARG A 130 18.64 1.62 -0.55
C ARG A 130 18.08 0.71 0.55
N LEU A 131 18.43 -0.59 0.58
CA LEU A 131 17.94 -1.50 1.63
C LEU A 131 18.31 -0.95 3.01
N ALA A 132 17.33 -0.79 3.90
CA ALA A 132 17.50 -0.19 5.21
C ALA A 132 18.69 -0.81 5.99
N GLY A 133 19.51 0.04 6.61
CA GLY A 133 20.69 -0.37 7.38
C GLY A 133 21.95 -0.66 6.56
N THR A 134 21.90 -0.64 5.22
CA THR A 134 23.09 -0.78 4.35
C THR A 134 23.79 0.56 4.13
N ASP A 135 25.05 0.51 3.66
CA ASP A 135 25.81 1.72 3.29
C ASP A 135 25.10 2.57 2.23
N GLY A 136 24.42 1.91 1.25
CA GLY A 136 23.63 2.58 0.24
C GLY A 136 22.44 3.34 0.84
N ASN A 137 21.74 2.73 1.79
CA ASN A 137 20.66 3.39 2.51
C ASN A 137 21.16 4.57 3.35
N TRP A 138 22.26 4.41 4.09
CA TRP A 138 22.84 5.52 4.86
C TRP A 138 23.31 6.68 3.96
N ALA A 139 23.78 6.39 2.75
CA ALA A 139 24.07 7.42 1.77
C ALA A 139 22.78 8.16 1.31
N ALA A 140 21.66 7.45 1.14
CA ALA A 140 20.37 8.06 0.83
C ALA A 140 19.82 8.90 2.00
N VAL A 141 19.95 8.42 3.22
CA VAL A 141 19.65 9.19 4.45
C VAL A 141 20.45 10.50 4.47
N ALA A 142 21.76 10.43 4.22
CA ALA A 142 22.62 11.62 4.19
C ALA A 142 22.20 12.60 3.08
N TYR A 143 21.77 12.11 1.92
CA TYR A 143 21.24 12.93 0.84
C TYR A 143 20.00 13.71 1.28
N VAL A 144 19.02 13.07 1.91
CA VAL A 144 17.81 13.74 2.38
C VAL A 144 18.12 14.75 3.49
N VAL A 145 19.01 14.42 4.42
CA VAL A 145 19.49 15.35 5.46
C VAL A 145 20.07 16.62 4.83
N GLU A 146 20.90 16.49 3.80
CA GLU A 146 21.47 17.63 3.05
C GLU A 146 20.36 18.47 2.41
N ARG A 147 19.38 17.85 1.76
CA ARG A 147 18.22 18.56 1.18
C ARG A 147 17.40 19.30 2.24
N PHE A 148 17.11 18.69 3.38
CA PHE A 148 16.40 19.36 4.47
C PHE A 148 17.16 20.56 5.01
N ALA A 149 18.49 20.45 5.16
CA ALA A 149 19.34 21.56 5.59
C ALA A 149 19.37 22.69 4.54
N GLU A 150 19.48 22.39 3.25
CA GLU A 150 19.46 23.38 2.17
C GLU A 150 18.12 24.11 2.06
N LEU A 151 17.01 23.41 2.32
CA LEU A 151 15.68 23.99 2.37
C LEU A 151 15.45 24.83 3.63
N GLY A 152 16.36 24.77 4.62
CA GLY A 152 16.24 25.50 5.87
C GLY A 152 15.15 24.97 6.80
N LEU A 153 14.80 23.69 6.68
CA LEU A 153 13.90 23.05 7.65
C LEU A 153 14.55 23.02 9.03
N GLU A 154 13.74 23.14 10.07
CA GLU A 154 14.23 23.05 11.43
C GLU A 154 14.41 21.57 11.84
N CYS A 155 15.54 21.29 12.50
CA CYS A 155 15.74 19.98 13.12
C CYS A 155 14.87 19.89 14.39
N PRO A 156 14.10 18.81 14.59
CA PRO A 156 13.33 18.62 15.82
C PRO A 156 14.19 18.66 17.08
N ASP A 157 13.64 19.20 18.15
CA ASP A 157 14.31 19.21 19.47
C ASP A 157 14.65 17.80 19.91
N GLY A 158 15.89 17.58 20.34
CA GLY A 158 16.36 16.27 20.81
C GLY A 158 16.93 15.36 19.72
N LEU A 159 16.75 15.68 18.43
CA LEU A 159 17.43 14.98 17.34
C LEU A 159 18.80 15.63 17.03
N ILE A 160 19.70 14.84 16.48
CA ILE A 160 20.97 15.31 15.94
C ILE A 160 20.96 15.16 14.43
N GLY A 161 21.02 16.28 13.71
CA GLY A 161 21.09 16.24 12.25
C GLY A 161 19.86 15.64 11.57
N TYR A 162 18.66 15.92 12.08
CA TYR A 162 17.35 15.43 11.58
C TYR A 162 17.09 13.93 11.78
N LEU A 163 18.00 13.17 12.42
CA LEU A 163 17.93 11.73 12.47
C LEU A 163 17.20 11.22 13.71
N GLN A 164 16.10 10.52 13.49
CA GLN A 164 15.43 9.73 14.50
C GLN A 164 15.91 8.28 14.38
N HIS A 165 16.94 7.93 15.17
CA HIS A 165 17.55 6.60 15.15
C HIS A 165 16.69 5.54 15.83
N TYR A 166 16.70 4.33 15.27
CA TYR A 166 16.09 3.14 15.84
C TYR A 166 16.79 1.88 15.33
N THR A 167 16.38 0.73 15.84
CA THR A 167 16.88 -0.57 15.40
C THR A 167 15.73 -1.40 14.88
N GLN A 168 15.94 -2.11 13.78
CA GLN A 168 14.94 -2.96 13.16
C GLN A 168 15.54 -4.30 12.71
N PRO A 169 14.72 -5.36 12.62
CA PRO A 169 15.12 -6.56 11.91
C PRO A 169 15.16 -6.30 10.40
N ASN A 170 16.17 -6.82 9.73
CA ASN A 170 16.26 -6.76 8.27
C ASN A 170 16.66 -8.11 7.69
N ARG A 171 16.20 -8.40 6.47
CA ARG A 171 16.50 -9.67 5.78
C ARG A 171 17.62 -9.47 4.80
N PHE A 172 18.61 -10.35 4.85
CA PHE A 172 19.77 -10.35 3.96
C PHE A 172 19.89 -11.67 3.23
N ILE A 173 20.37 -11.59 1.99
CA ILE A 173 20.68 -12.76 1.17
C ILE A 173 22.14 -13.10 1.36
N ASN A 174 22.45 -14.30 1.91
CA ASN A 174 23.83 -14.74 2.12
C ASN A 174 24.44 -15.39 0.90
N SER A 175 23.63 -16.04 0.06
CA SER A 175 24.06 -16.64 -1.19
C SER A 175 22.94 -16.63 -2.22
N ALA A 176 23.33 -16.58 -3.51
CA ALA A 176 22.36 -16.58 -4.60
C ALA A 176 21.45 -17.81 -4.50
N PRO A 177 20.12 -17.61 -4.51
CA PRO A 177 19.17 -18.72 -4.57
C PRO A 177 19.33 -19.54 -5.84
N THR A 178 18.93 -20.81 -5.79
CA THR A 178 18.97 -21.70 -6.95
C THR A 178 17.62 -22.34 -7.21
N LEU A 179 17.28 -22.51 -8.47
CA LEU A 179 16.14 -23.30 -8.95
C LEU A 179 16.62 -24.17 -10.13
N GLU A 180 16.44 -25.48 -10.00
CA GLU A 180 17.00 -26.45 -10.94
C GLU A 180 16.04 -27.61 -11.16
N ILE A 181 16.13 -28.22 -12.33
CA ILE A 181 15.62 -29.58 -12.59
C ILE A 181 16.78 -30.54 -12.49
N VAL A 182 16.65 -31.59 -11.70
CA VAL A 182 17.71 -32.56 -11.44
C VAL A 182 17.23 -34.00 -11.75
N ASN A 183 18.15 -34.85 -12.17
CA ASN A 183 17.87 -36.27 -12.32
C ASN A 183 17.89 -37.00 -10.95
N GLU A 184 17.58 -38.29 -10.94
CA GLU A 184 17.59 -39.13 -9.72
C GLU A 184 18.96 -39.20 -9.03
N ARG A 185 20.06 -38.85 -9.71
CA ARG A 185 21.41 -38.78 -9.12
C ARG A 185 21.70 -37.39 -8.53
N GLY A 186 20.78 -36.45 -8.66
CA GLY A 186 20.97 -35.06 -8.20
C GLY A 186 21.81 -34.21 -9.17
N GLU A 187 22.07 -34.66 -10.37
CA GLU A 187 22.80 -33.89 -11.40
C GLU A 187 21.84 -32.93 -12.08
N ALA A 188 22.23 -31.65 -12.21
CA ALA A 188 21.41 -30.63 -12.85
C ALA A 188 21.23 -30.91 -14.34
N MET A 189 19.97 -30.93 -14.77
CA MET A 189 19.54 -31.04 -16.16
C MET A 189 19.20 -29.67 -16.75
N SER A 190 18.57 -28.81 -15.95
CA SER A 190 18.29 -27.40 -16.25
C SER A 190 18.56 -26.56 -15.02
N GLN A 191 19.09 -25.35 -15.23
CA GLN A 191 19.27 -24.32 -14.21
C GLN A 191 18.59 -23.03 -14.66
N PHE A 192 17.86 -22.38 -13.77
CA PHE A 192 17.15 -21.15 -14.07
C PHE A 192 17.90 -19.95 -13.48
N ALA A 193 17.79 -18.81 -14.16
CA ALA A 193 18.49 -17.61 -13.77
C ALA A 193 17.69 -16.85 -12.68
N TYR A 194 18.36 -16.62 -11.54
CA TYR A 194 17.81 -15.79 -10.46
C TYR A 194 17.58 -14.36 -10.95
N VAL A 195 16.53 -13.70 -10.44
CA VAL A 195 16.03 -12.35 -10.80
C VAL A 195 15.31 -12.30 -12.15
N THR A 196 15.75 -13.05 -13.18
CA THR A 196 15.16 -12.96 -14.53
C THR A 196 14.18 -14.08 -14.86
N GLN A 197 14.36 -15.28 -14.30
CA GLN A 197 13.47 -16.42 -14.51
C GLN A 197 12.77 -16.87 -13.23
N PHE A 198 13.35 -16.59 -12.08
CA PHE A 198 12.73 -16.85 -10.79
C PHE A 198 13.20 -15.86 -9.73
N ALA A 199 12.39 -15.73 -8.67
CA ALA A 199 12.70 -14.97 -7.45
C ALA A 199 12.31 -15.77 -6.22
N VAL A 200 12.88 -15.43 -5.06
CA VAL A 200 12.47 -15.98 -3.76
C VAL A 200 11.52 -15.01 -3.08
N ARG A 201 10.47 -15.55 -2.48
CA ARG A 201 9.50 -14.79 -1.71
C ARG A 201 9.73 -15.04 -0.23
N THR A 202 10.10 -14.01 0.49
CA THR A 202 10.21 -14.06 1.93
C THR A 202 8.95 -13.45 2.55
N CYS A 203 8.27 -14.19 3.41
CA CYS A 203 7.17 -13.68 4.22
C CYS A 203 7.40 -14.10 5.67
N PRO A 204 6.79 -13.41 6.64
CA PRO A 204 6.90 -13.80 8.05
C PRO A 204 6.57 -15.28 8.23
N GLY A 205 7.46 -15.99 8.93
CA GLY A 205 7.31 -17.44 9.18
C GLY A 205 7.69 -18.37 8.02
N SER A 206 8.10 -17.86 6.85
CA SER A 206 8.62 -18.73 5.77
C SER A 206 10.01 -19.28 6.09
N THR A 207 10.28 -20.51 5.61
CA THR A 207 11.62 -21.09 5.69
C THR A 207 12.57 -20.29 4.80
N MET A 208 13.59 -19.69 5.42
CA MET A 208 14.49 -18.75 4.76
C MET A 208 15.82 -19.38 4.36
N LYS A 209 16.16 -20.55 4.91
CA LYS A 209 17.44 -21.20 4.70
C LYS A 209 17.30 -22.70 4.50
N GLY A 210 17.96 -23.23 3.48
CA GLY A 210 18.04 -24.66 3.22
C GLY A 210 18.00 -25.01 1.75
N SER A 211 17.89 -26.30 1.47
CA SER A 211 17.71 -26.85 0.13
C SER A 211 16.68 -27.95 0.16
N VAL A 212 15.82 -27.96 -0.84
CA VAL A 212 14.77 -28.95 -1.03
C VAL A 212 14.95 -29.60 -2.40
N THR A 213 14.82 -30.94 -2.45
CA THR A 213 14.79 -31.70 -3.69
C THR A 213 13.62 -32.67 -3.62
N ALA A 214 12.61 -32.46 -4.45
CA ALA A 214 11.38 -33.24 -4.44
C ALA A 214 10.67 -33.19 -5.81
N PRO A 215 9.71 -34.09 -6.08
CA PRO A 215 8.85 -33.98 -7.26
C PRO A 215 8.07 -32.66 -7.26
N GLY A 216 8.00 -32.01 -8.42
CA GLY A 216 7.10 -30.88 -8.64
C GLY A 216 5.69 -31.36 -8.98
N VAL A 217 4.68 -30.86 -8.25
CA VAL A 217 3.28 -31.27 -8.47
C VAL A 217 2.41 -30.04 -8.67
N VAL A 218 1.74 -29.96 -9.84
CA VAL A 218 0.90 -28.83 -10.19
C VAL A 218 -0.44 -28.88 -9.43
N LEU A 219 -0.82 -27.76 -8.78
CA LEU A 219 -2.10 -27.60 -8.11
C LEU A 219 -3.23 -27.40 -9.15
N PRO A 220 -4.14 -28.35 -9.33
CA PRO A 220 -5.22 -28.21 -10.32
C PRO A 220 -6.27 -27.16 -9.91
N SER A 221 -6.61 -27.08 -8.63
CA SER A 221 -7.46 -26.08 -7.98
C SER A 221 -7.32 -26.20 -6.47
N VAL A 222 -7.71 -25.16 -5.73
CA VAL A 222 -7.63 -25.15 -4.26
C VAL A 222 -8.41 -26.28 -3.58
N SER A 223 -9.45 -26.80 -4.22
CA SER A 223 -10.21 -27.96 -3.72
C SER A 223 -9.44 -29.28 -3.73
N HIS A 224 -8.28 -29.35 -4.39
CA HIS A 224 -7.45 -30.56 -4.46
C HIS A 224 -6.32 -30.59 -3.42
N LEU A 225 -6.14 -29.53 -2.63
CA LEU A 225 -5.04 -29.42 -1.65
C LEU A 225 -4.93 -30.64 -0.72
N ASP A 226 -6.06 -31.16 -0.21
CA ASP A 226 -6.07 -32.32 0.70
C ASP A 226 -5.64 -33.64 0.04
N GLY A 227 -5.75 -33.73 -1.29
CA GLY A 227 -5.40 -34.92 -2.05
C GLY A 227 -4.00 -34.88 -2.68
N MET A 228 -3.24 -33.81 -2.49
CA MET A 228 -1.92 -33.66 -3.08
C MET A 228 -0.86 -34.54 -2.40
N GLU A 229 0.20 -34.87 -3.13
CA GLU A 229 1.32 -35.65 -2.64
C GLU A 229 2.12 -34.88 -1.58
N LYS A 230 2.24 -35.45 -0.40
CA LYS A 230 2.97 -34.85 0.71
C LYS A 230 4.48 -34.89 0.48
N GLY A 231 5.18 -33.83 0.88
CA GLY A 231 6.62 -33.71 0.70
C GLY A 231 7.03 -33.26 -0.72
N ALA A 232 6.09 -33.11 -1.64
CA ALA A 232 6.34 -32.55 -2.96
C ALA A 232 6.59 -31.03 -2.92
N ILE A 233 7.10 -30.49 -4.01
CA ILE A 233 7.12 -29.05 -4.28
C ILE A 233 5.80 -28.72 -4.98
N LEU A 234 5.00 -27.85 -4.36
CA LEU A 234 3.70 -27.44 -4.91
C LEU A 234 3.93 -26.36 -5.98
N LEU A 235 3.54 -26.66 -7.21
CA LEU A 235 3.56 -25.73 -8.33
C LEU A 235 2.17 -25.08 -8.43
N VAL A 236 2.08 -23.79 -8.16
CA VAL A 236 0.82 -23.03 -8.11
C VAL A 236 0.68 -22.22 -9.41
N PRO A 237 -0.26 -22.56 -10.31
CA PRO A 237 -0.43 -21.86 -11.57
C PRO A 237 -0.91 -20.41 -11.38
N GLU A 238 -0.57 -19.55 -12.33
CA GLU A 238 -0.90 -18.12 -12.36
C GLU A 238 -2.36 -17.82 -12.03
N ARG A 239 -3.30 -18.56 -12.62
CA ARG A 239 -4.74 -18.39 -12.36
C ARG A 239 -5.16 -18.56 -10.88
N ILE A 240 -4.36 -19.29 -10.09
CA ILE A 240 -4.52 -19.43 -8.63
C ILE A 240 -3.67 -18.39 -7.93
N ALA A 241 -2.41 -18.23 -8.37
CA ALA A 241 -1.45 -17.31 -7.75
C ALA A 241 -1.91 -15.85 -7.80
N GLN A 242 -2.60 -15.43 -8.87
CA GLN A 242 -3.15 -14.07 -9.01
C GLN A 242 -4.55 -13.90 -8.41
N ASN A 243 -5.22 -15.00 -7.99
CA ASN A 243 -6.51 -14.92 -7.35
C ASN A 243 -6.34 -14.83 -5.82
N MET A 244 -6.62 -13.66 -5.26
CA MET A 244 -6.47 -13.40 -3.83
C MET A 244 -7.21 -14.41 -2.95
N ALA A 245 -8.46 -14.75 -3.27
CA ALA A 245 -9.26 -15.69 -2.46
C ALA A 245 -8.71 -17.12 -2.52
N ASP A 246 -8.20 -17.54 -3.68
CA ASP A 246 -7.56 -18.84 -3.86
C ASP A 246 -6.23 -18.90 -3.12
N MET A 247 -5.41 -17.85 -3.21
CA MET A 247 -4.15 -17.77 -2.46
C MET A 247 -4.38 -17.74 -0.94
N TRP A 248 -5.36 -16.98 -0.46
CA TRP A 248 -5.75 -17.06 0.96
C TRP A 248 -6.13 -18.48 1.37
N THR A 249 -6.80 -19.23 0.50
CA THR A 249 -7.15 -20.63 0.76
C THR A 249 -5.90 -21.51 0.84
N VAL A 250 -4.92 -21.32 -0.08
CA VAL A 250 -3.64 -22.05 -0.04
C VAL A 250 -2.89 -21.75 1.25
N MET A 251 -2.80 -20.47 1.63
CA MET A 251 -2.05 -20.04 2.81
C MET A 251 -2.72 -20.48 4.11
N ALA A 252 -4.05 -20.35 4.22
CA ALA A 252 -4.82 -20.87 5.36
C ALA A 252 -4.69 -22.39 5.48
N TRP A 253 -4.65 -23.10 4.35
CA TRP A 253 -4.42 -24.54 4.33
C TRP A 253 -3.03 -24.91 4.86
N LEU A 254 -1.97 -24.16 4.48
CA LEU A 254 -0.60 -24.35 4.98
C LEU A 254 -0.47 -24.02 6.47
N SER A 255 -1.21 -23.03 6.96
CA SER A 255 -1.19 -22.57 8.36
C SER A 255 -2.08 -23.36 9.30
N SER A 256 -2.80 -24.39 8.81
CA SER A 256 -3.74 -25.14 9.65
C SER A 256 -3.02 -25.95 10.75
N PRO A 257 -3.29 -25.71 12.03
CA PRO A 257 -2.61 -26.39 13.15
C PRO A 257 -2.92 -27.89 13.25
N GLU A 258 -4.00 -28.37 12.61
CA GLU A 258 -4.36 -29.80 12.55
C GLU A 258 -3.45 -30.61 11.62
N ARG A 259 -2.64 -29.91 10.82
CA ARG A 259 -1.69 -30.50 9.89
C ARG A 259 -0.31 -30.33 10.47
N GLU A 260 0.03 -31.21 11.41
CA GLU A 260 1.39 -31.30 11.90
C GLU A 260 2.36 -31.27 10.71
N ILE A 261 3.34 -30.39 10.82
CA ILE A 261 4.37 -30.01 9.84
C ILE A 261 5.01 -31.23 9.12
N SER A 262 4.93 -32.42 9.66
CA SER A 262 5.49 -33.66 9.11
C SER A 262 4.84 -34.19 7.85
N GLY A 263 3.92 -33.47 7.21
CA GLY A 263 3.20 -33.97 6.05
C GLY A 263 2.74 -32.93 5.02
N SER A 264 3.19 -31.68 5.12
CA SER A 264 2.92 -30.61 4.14
C SER A 264 3.87 -30.63 2.95
N PHE A 265 3.77 -29.66 2.06
CA PHE A 265 4.70 -29.46 0.96
C PHE A 265 6.08 -29.04 1.43
N SER A 266 7.11 -29.46 0.69
CA SER A 266 8.49 -29.07 0.99
C SER A 266 8.82 -27.64 0.55
N ALA A 267 8.15 -27.15 -0.50
CA ALA A 267 8.26 -25.78 -1.00
C ALA A 267 7.07 -25.43 -1.89
N LEU A 268 6.88 -24.14 -2.15
CA LEU A 268 5.94 -23.60 -3.14
C LEU A 268 6.72 -22.93 -4.28
N VAL A 269 6.22 -23.11 -5.51
CA VAL A 269 6.66 -22.30 -6.66
C VAL A 269 5.42 -21.72 -7.32
N LEU A 270 5.35 -20.41 -7.36
CA LEU A 270 4.23 -19.65 -7.90
C LEU A 270 4.54 -19.25 -9.35
N GLU A 271 3.62 -19.53 -10.26
CA GLU A 271 3.69 -19.00 -11.62
C GLU A 271 3.24 -17.54 -11.59
N THR A 272 4.14 -16.60 -11.87
CA THR A 272 3.83 -15.18 -11.94
C THR A 272 4.66 -14.54 -13.05
N ASP A 273 4.24 -13.37 -13.53
CA ASP A 273 5.11 -12.56 -14.36
C ASP A 273 6.22 -11.96 -13.47
N ILE A 274 7.46 -12.40 -13.65
CA ILE A 274 8.61 -11.92 -12.87
C ILE A 274 8.92 -10.46 -13.19
N SER A 275 8.59 -9.98 -14.39
CA SER A 275 8.71 -8.57 -14.74
C SER A 275 7.72 -7.70 -13.96
N SER A 276 6.58 -8.29 -13.53
CA SER A 276 5.56 -7.68 -12.69
C SER A 276 5.65 -8.09 -11.22
N SER A 277 6.63 -8.90 -10.84
CA SER A 277 6.54 -9.72 -9.65
C SER A 277 7.40 -9.25 -8.50
N GLY A 278 7.67 -7.97 -8.43
CA GLY A 278 8.20 -7.46 -7.20
C GLY A 278 7.38 -7.93 -6.01
N TYR A 279 6.11 -7.66 -6.00
CA TYR A 279 5.28 -7.75 -4.82
C TYR A 279 4.23 -8.85 -4.91
N PHE A 280 4.32 -9.82 -4.02
CA PHE A 280 3.20 -10.67 -3.66
C PHE A 280 2.46 -9.99 -2.49
N PRO A 281 1.19 -9.59 -2.66
CA PRO A 281 0.42 -8.94 -1.59
C PRO A 281 -0.05 -9.96 -0.54
N VAL A 282 0.71 -10.98 -0.25
CA VAL A 282 0.53 -11.80 0.92
C VAL A 282 1.46 -11.26 2.01
N GLN A 283 1.26 -10.00 2.35
CA GLN A 283 1.49 -9.57 3.71
C GLN A 283 0.40 -10.26 4.56
N LEU A 284 0.67 -11.47 4.95
CA LEU A 284 0.05 -12.01 6.14
C LEU A 284 0.76 -11.34 7.32
N SER A 285 0.46 -10.08 7.52
CA SER A 285 0.49 -9.53 8.85
C SER A 285 -0.62 -10.24 9.62
N VAL A 286 -0.32 -11.39 10.16
CA VAL A 286 -0.99 -11.84 11.36
C VAL A 286 -0.55 -10.83 12.41
N TRP A 287 -1.35 -9.79 12.58
CA TRP A 287 -1.26 -8.88 13.70
C TRP A 287 -1.60 -9.69 14.93
N ASP A 288 -0.59 -10.35 15.50
CA ASP A 288 -0.66 -10.81 16.86
C ASP A 288 -0.31 -9.61 17.73
N GLU A 289 -1.33 -8.98 18.30
CA GLU A 289 -1.17 -7.89 19.29
C GLU A 289 -0.32 -8.30 20.51
N THR A 290 0.13 -9.54 20.58
CA THR A 290 0.87 -10.12 21.71
C THR A 290 2.37 -10.22 21.49
N VAL A 291 2.91 -9.89 20.32
CA VAL A 291 4.36 -9.80 20.14
C VAL A 291 4.84 -8.43 20.59
N GLU A 292 4.78 -8.16 21.89
CA GLU A 292 5.79 -7.30 22.51
C GLU A 292 7.15 -7.92 22.18
N ALA A 293 7.93 -7.19 21.38
CA ALA A 293 9.29 -7.59 21.02
C ALA A 293 10.12 -7.69 22.29
N ASP A 294 10.11 -8.86 22.90
CA ASP A 294 11.11 -9.22 23.90
C ASP A 294 12.38 -9.56 23.13
N ASN A 295 13.33 -8.62 23.17
CA ASN A 295 14.60 -8.61 22.46
C ASN A 295 15.52 -9.71 22.97
N THR A 296 15.20 -10.96 22.72
CA THR A 296 16.15 -12.06 22.96
C THR A 296 16.20 -13.00 21.77
N ASP A 297 17.41 -13.37 21.36
CA ASP A 297 17.73 -14.34 20.30
C ASP A 297 17.03 -15.71 20.45
N GLU A 298 16.28 -15.93 21.53
CA GLU A 298 15.49 -17.13 21.80
C GLU A 298 14.06 -17.06 21.24
N ALA A 299 13.58 -15.90 20.78
CA ALA A 299 12.20 -15.74 20.29
C ALA A 299 11.97 -16.39 18.91
N ALA A 300 13.01 -16.54 18.10
CA ALA A 300 12.93 -17.23 16.81
C ALA A 300 12.75 -18.76 16.95
N ASP A 301 13.20 -19.34 18.07
CA ASP A 301 13.12 -20.79 18.34
C ASP A 301 11.93 -21.17 19.24
N SER A 302 11.32 -20.21 19.93
CA SER A 302 10.28 -20.46 20.94
C SER A 302 8.86 -20.18 20.50
N ALA A 303 8.64 -19.46 19.40
CA ALA A 303 7.34 -19.39 18.77
C ALA A 303 7.08 -20.71 18.05
N GLY A 304 6.32 -21.62 18.67
CA GLY A 304 5.74 -22.82 18.05
C GLY A 304 4.73 -22.44 16.95
N GLY A 305 5.05 -21.41 16.16
CA GLY A 305 4.33 -20.94 15.00
C GLY A 305 4.62 -21.84 13.81
N SER A 306 3.62 -22.08 13.00
CA SER A 306 3.66 -22.82 11.75
C SER A 306 4.81 -22.33 10.88
N VAL A 307 5.85 -23.14 10.71
CA VAL A 307 6.97 -22.84 9.80
C VAL A 307 6.46 -23.09 8.39
N TRP A 308 6.32 -22.02 7.63
CA TRP A 308 5.92 -22.12 6.24
C TRP A 308 7.07 -22.65 5.38
N PRO A 309 6.76 -23.36 4.29
CA PRO A 309 7.79 -23.82 3.37
C PRO A 309 8.48 -22.65 2.66
N MET A 310 9.62 -22.91 2.01
CA MET A 310 10.20 -21.91 1.08
C MET A 310 9.22 -21.59 -0.03
N ILE A 311 9.15 -20.31 -0.39
CA ILE A 311 8.26 -19.81 -1.45
C ILE A 311 9.11 -19.16 -2.54
N PHE A 312 8.97 -19.66 -3.76
CA PHE A 312 9.59 -19.16 -4.96
C PHE A 312 8.52 -18.65 -5.92
N SER A 313 8.88 -17.75 -6.81
CA SER A 313 8.08 -17.40 -7.98
C SER A 313 8.91 -17.59 -9.22
N CYS A 314 8.27 -17.94 -10.34
CA CYS A 314 8.95 -18.08 -11.61
C CYS A 314 8.07 -17.64 -12.77
N ASP A 315 8.71 -17.30 -13.90
CA ASP A 315 8.02 -16.92 -15.13
C ASP A 315 7.26 -18.11 -15.75
N VAL A 316 6.35 -17.80 -16.66
CA VAL A 316 5.50 -18.78 -17.35
C VAL A 316 6.34 -19.87 -18.07
N PRO A 317 7.41 -19.54 -18.83
CA PRO A 317 8.27 -20.55 -19.45
C PRO A 317 8.92 -21.49 -18.44
N THR A 318 9.49 -20.96 -17.36
CA THR A 318 10.11 -21.75 -16.28
C THR A 318 9.09 -22.65 -15.60
N PHE A 319 7.90 -22.11 -15.26
CA PHE A 319 6.83 -22.90 -14.67
C PHE A 319 6.41 -24.08 -15.56
N ALA A 320 6.23 -23.85 -16.85
CA ALA A 320 5.88 -24.90 -17.80
C ALA A 320 6.96 -26.01 -17.87
N GLU A 321 8.24 -25.65 -17.74
CA GLU A 321 9.34 -26.61 -17.72
C GLU A 321 9.35 -27.41 -16.40
N LEU A 322 9.12 -26.78 -15.25
CA LEU A 322 8.99 -27.44 -13.96
C LEU A 322 7.79 -28.40 -13.93
N ALA A 323 6.64 -27.98 -14.46
CA ALA A 323 5.43 -28.81 -14.52
C ALA A 323 5.62 -30.05 -15.40
N ARG A 324 6.34 -29.90 -16.53
CA ARG A 324 6.71 -31.03 -17.40
C ARG A 324 7.66 -31.99 -16.70
N ALA A 325 8.69 -31.46 -15.99
CA ALA A 325 9.64 -32.27 -15.24
C ALA A 325 8.93 -33.16 -14.19
N GLY A 326 7.98 -32.62 -13.47
CA GLY A 326 7.16 -33.35 -12.50
C GLY A 326 6.39 -34.52 -13.14
N SER A 327 5.94 -34.41 -14.38
CA SER A 327 5.26 -35.48 -15.11
C SER A 327 6.22 -36.57 -15.61
N GLU A 328 7.50 -36.28 -15.75
CA GLU A 328 8.56 -37.19 -16.25
C GLU A 328 9.34 -37.87 -15.11
N SER A 329 8.89 -37.78 -13.87
CA SER A 329 9.55 -38.32 -12.68
C SER A 329 10.98 -37.77 -12.44
N VAL A 330 11.27 -36.57 -12.90
CA VAL A 330 12.46 -35.79 -12.56
C VAL A 330 12.16 -34.88 -11.36
N LEU A 331 13.20 -34.54 -10.62
CA LEU A 331 13.04 -33.76 -9.38
C LEU A 331 13.30 -32.28 -9.63
N VAL A 332 12.65 -31.45 -8.86
CA VAL A 332 12.93 -30.02 -8.75
C VAL A 332 13.81 -29.83 -7.51
N ARG A 333 14.88 -29.08 -7.65
CA ARG A 333 15.74 -28.65 -6.54
C ARG A 333 15.72 -27.14 -6.45
N LEU A 334 15.49 -26.64 -5.24
CA LEU A 334 15.57 -25.23 -4.93
C LEU A 334 16.36 -25.03 -3.64
N SER A 335 17.08 -23.91 -3.54
CA SER A 335 17.79 -23.53 -2.34
C SER A 335 17.72 -22.02 -2.14
N ALA A 336 17.71 -21.62 -0.86
CA ALA A 336 17.81 -20.24 -0.44
C ALA A 336 18.66 -20.16 0.83
N ASP A 337 19.34 -19.04 1.04
CA ASP A 337 20.07 -18.75 2.27
C ASP A 337 19.90 -17.27 2.62
N PHE A 338 18.88 -17.00 3.42
CA PHE A 338 18.59 -15.68 3.99
C PHE A 338 18.84 -15.71 5.48
N CYS A 339 19.21 -14.56 6.04
CA CYS A 339 19.25 -14.36 7.49
C CYS A 339 18.47 -13.10 7.86
N ILE A 340 18.11 -12.99 9.14
CA ILE A 340 17.56 -11.78 9.74
C ILE A 340 18.63 -11.22 10.67
N GLU A 341 18.96 -9.96 10.49
CA GLU A 341 19.93 -9.25 11.35
C GLU A 341 19.28 -7.98 11.88
N GLN A 342 19.65 -7.61 13.11
CA GLN A 342 19.26 -6.33 13.68
C GLN A 342 20.18 -5.24 13.12
N VAL A 343 19.59 -4.26 12.43
CA VAL A 343 20.33 -3.16 11.83
C VAL A 343 19.92 -1.84 12.46
N SER A 344 20.85 -0.88 12.46
CA SER A 344 20.54 0.51 12.80
C SER A 344 19.95 1.20 11.58
N ALA A 345 18.84 1.90 11.78
CA ALA A 345 18.18 2.71 10.78
C ALA A 345 17.82 4.09 11.36
N ALA A 346 17.38 5.01 10.52
CA ALA A 346 16.88 6.31 10.98
C ALA A 346 15.83 6.86 10.02
N ASN A 347 14.76 7.40 10.57
CA ASN A 347 13.91 8.35 9.84
C ASN A 347 14.62 9.71 9.74
N VAL A 348 14.38 10.45 8.67
CA VAL A 348 14.83 11.84 8.53
C VAL A 348 13.64 12.75 8.75
N VAL A 349 13.68 13.58 9.80
CA VAL A 349 12.54 14.41 10.23
C VAL A 349 12.91 15.88 10.20
N GLY A 350 12.14 16.69 9.45
CA GLY A 350 12.33 18.12 9.34
C GLY A 350 11.03 18.89 9.57
N LEU A 351 11.09 20.07 10.17
CA LEU A 351 9.95 20.91 10.47
C LEU A 351 9.98 22.21 9.66
N LEU A 352 8.87 22.54 9.03
CA LEU A 352 8.55 23.89 8.57
C LEU A 352 7.51 24.50 9.52
N ARG A 353 7.90 25.56 10.26
CA ARG A 353 6.96 26.20 11.17
C ARG A 353 5.84 26.91 10.44
N GLY A 354 4.64 26.71 10.91
CA GLY A 354 3.47 27.45 10.50
C GLY A 354 3.33 28.80 11.21
N SER A 355 2.33 29.57 10.80
CA SER A 355 1.98 30.85 11.42
C SER A 355 1.16 30.69 12.70
N ALA A 356 0.52 29.55 12.92
CA ALA A 356 -0.20 29.23 14.15
C ALA A 356 0.78 29.12 15.33
N VAL A 357 0.40 29.70 16.46
CA VAL A 357 1.31 29.93 17.59
C VAL A 357 1.21 28.83 18.65
N THR A 358 0.19 27.99 18.60
CA THR A 358 -0.06 26.99 19.64
C THR A 358 0.10 25.56 19.11
N PRO A 359 0.73 24.64 19.87
CA PRO A 359 0.83 23.23 19.52
C PRO A 359 -0.54 22.54 19.38
N GLU A 360 -1.58 23.11 20.00
CA GLU A 360 -2.95 22.59 20.01
C GLU A 360 -3.65 22.73 18.65
N ASP A 361 -3.09 23.56 17.74
CA ASP A 361 -3.63 23.73 16.39
C ASP A 361 -3.32 22.52 15.47
N GLY A 362 -2.56 21.53 15.95
CA GLY A 362 -2.11 20.38 15.20
C GLY A 362 -1.06 20.73 14.14
N HIS A 363 -0.67 19.75 13.34
CA HIS A 363 0.28 19.93 12.23
C HIS A 363 -0.03 18.93 11.12
N THR A 364 0.48 19.20 9.92
CA THR A 364 0.40 18.27 8.80
C THR A 364 1.71 17.50 8.70
N ILE A 365 1.65 16.18 8.64
CA ILE A 365 2.80 15.32 8.34
C ILE A 365 2.73 14.99 6.86
N VAL A 366 3.83 15.19 6.15
CA VAL A 366 4.01 14.75 4.76
C VAL A 366 5.15 13.75 4.76
N GLY A 367 4.85 12.50 4.44
CA GLY A 367 5.79 11.39 4.50
C GLY A 367 5.97 10.69 3.18
N ALA A 368 7.12 10.05 3.02
CA ALA A 368 7.43 9.08 1.96
C ALA A 368 8.54 8.17 2.48
N HIS A 369 8.53 6.88 2.14
CA HIS A 369 9.66 6.04 2.53
C HIS A 369 10.86 6.22 1.60
N LEU A 370 12.03 6.07 2.18
CA LEU A 370 13.32 6.30 1.53
C LEU A 370 14.01 5.01 1.12
N ASP A 371 13.80 3.94 1.90
CA ASP A 371 14.38 2.64 1.63
C ASP A 371 13.75 1.97 0.40
N HIS A 372 14.37 0.89 -0.04
CA HIS A 372 13.88 -0.02 -1.04
C HIS A 372 14.52 -1.40 -0.83
N VAL A 373 14.31 -2.35 -1.73
CA VAL A 373 14.62 -3.77 -1.52
C VAL A 373 16.09 -4.17 -1.75
N GLY A 374 16.98 -3.24 -2.10
CA GLY A 374 18.42 -3.47 -2.15
C GLY A 374 18.97 -4.06 -3.44
N GLY A 375 20.20 -4.55 -3.34
CA GLY A 375 20.93 -5.20 -4.41
C GLY A 375 20.61 -6.68 -4.56
N ASN A 376 20.85 -7.22 -5.74
CA ASN A 376 20.68 -8.62 -6.07
C ASN A 376 22.03 -9.36 -6.08
N MET A 377 22.03 -10.65 -5.76
CA MET A 377 23.26 -11.45 -5.68
C MET A 377 23.88 -11.76 -7.05
N ASP A 378 23.23 -11.40 -8.15
CA ASP A 378 23.78 -11.47 -9.52
C ASP A 378 24.59 -10.23 -9.91
N GLY A 379 24.70 -9.25 -9.00
CA GLY A 379 25.40 -7.98 -9.20
C GLY A 379 24.52 -6.89 -9.82
N THR A 380 23.24 -7.15 -10.04
CA THR A 380 22.24 -6.12 -10.34
C THR A 380 21.72 -5.51 -9.03
N TYR A 381 21.02 -4.38 -9.12
CA TYR A 381 20.34 -3.77 -7.98
C TYR A 381 18.93 -3.33 -8.41
N ASN A 382 18.07 -3.07 -7.45
CA ASN A 382 16.73 -2.59 -7.67
C ASN A 382 16.71 -1.06 -7.50
N PRO A 383 16.52 -0.28 -8.58
CA PRO A 383 16.66 1.18 -8.51
C PRO A 383 15.59 1.85 -7.64
N GLY A 384 14.35 1.32 -7.63
CA GLY A 384 13.24 1.88 -6.87
C GLY A 384 12.93 3.32 -7.27
N ALA A 385 12.75 3.58 -8.57
CA ALA A 385 12.46 4.93 -9.05
C ALA A 385 11.02 5.34 -8.74
N LEU A 386 10.05 4.46 -9.02
CA LEU A 386 8.66 4.62 -8.61
C LEU A 386 8.53 4.35 -7.11
N ASP A 387 9.18 3.29 -6.63
CA ASP A 387 9.10 2.78 -5.27
C ASP A 387 10.43 2.98 -4.50
N ASN A 388 10.60 4.05 -3.74
CA ASN A 388 9.75 5.20 -3.66
C ASN A 388 10.59 6.49 -3.78
N ALA A 389 11.58 6.51 -4.72
CA ALA A 389 12.32 7.74 -5.00
C ALA A 389 11.39 8.86 -5.51
N SER A 390 10.28 8.50 -6.17
CA SER A 390 9.27 9.43 -6.67
C SER A 390 8.54 10.15 -5.53
N GLY A 391 8.11 9.42 -4.49
CA GLY A 391 7.47 9.99 -3.30
C GLY A 391 8.41 10.88 -2.51
N VAL A 392 9.68 10.45 -2.31
CA VAL A 392 10.70 11.28 -1.66
C VAL A 392 10.94 12.57 -2.46
N ALA A 393 11.04 12.49 -3.79
CA ALA A 393 11.22 13.67 -4.63
C ALA A 393 10.00 14.61 -4.57
N ALA A 394 8.78 14.06 -4.56
CA ALA A 394 7.56 14.84 -4.37
C ALA A 394 7.54 15.54 -3.01
N MET A 395 7.87 14.84 -1.92
CA MET A 395 7.96 15.38 -0.57
C MET A 395 8.98 16.54 -0.49
N LEU A 396 10.18 16.37 -1.06
CA LEU A 396 11.22 17.42 -1.08
C LEU A 396 10.77 18.64 -1.89
N GLU A 397 10.08 18.45 -2.99
CA GLU A 397 9.56 19.55 -3.80
C GLU A 397 8.42 20.29 -3.09
N ILE A 398 7.54 19.58 -2.38
CA ILE A 398 6.51 20.19 -1.51
C ILE A 398 7.18 21.04 -0.43
N ALA A 399 8.22 20.52 0.22
CA ALA A 399 9.00 21.26 1.21
C ALA A 399 9.61 22.54 0.61
N ARG A 400 10.18 22.46 -0.60
CA ARG A 400 10.73 23.61 -1.32
C ARG A 400 9.66 24.68 -1.60
N ILE A 401 8.53 24.26 -2.14
CA ILE A 401 7.41 25.15 -2.48
C ILE A 401 6.90 25.88 -1.24
N LEU A 402 6.68 25.16 -0.15
CA LEU A 402 6.14 25.74 1.09
C LEU A 402 7.16 26.65 1.79
N THR A 403 8.46 26.33 1.72
CA THR A 403 9.55 27.17 2.27
C THR A 403 9.73 28.46 1.49
N LEU A 404 9.65 28.42 0.15
CA LEU A 404 9.82 29.58 -0.73
C LEU A 404 8.52 30.38 -0.93
N GLY A 405 7.40 29.93 -0.39
CA GLY A 405 6.07 30.51 -0.54
C GLY A 405 5.97 31.95 -0.01
N ALA A 406 4.82 32.59 -0.23
CA ALA A 406 4.57 33.99 0.16
C ALA A 406 4.47 34.22 1.70
N GLY A 407 4.70 33.19 2.49
CA GLY A 407 4.68 33.19 3.95
C GLY A 407 4.56 31.77 4.50
N PRO A 408 4.69 31.58 5.82
CA PRO A 408 4.55 30.26 6.42
C PRO A 408 3.12 29.74 6.24
N PRO A 409 2.93 28.40 6.11
CA PRO A 409 1.61 27.78 6.07
C PRO A 409 0.85 28.08 7.38
N PRO A 410 -0.49 27.94 7.40
CA PRO A 410 -1.26 28.15 8.63
C PRO A 410 -0.79 27.27 9.78
N LYS A 411 -0.65 25.97 9.54
CA LYS A 411 -0.11 24.98 10.49
C LYS A 411 1.33 24.65 10.16
N SER A 412 2.04 24.15 11.13
CA SER A 412 3.38 23.58 10.89
C SER A 412 3.27 22.35 10.00
N VAL A 413 4.30 22.10 9.18
CA VAL A 413 4.41 20.90 8.35
C VAL A 413 5.66 20.13 8.77
N VAL A 414 5.47 18.86 9.12
CA VAL A 414 6.54 17.93 9.45
C VAL A 414 6.78 17.06 8.23
N PHE A 415 7.98 17.12 7.68
CA PHE A 415 8.42 16.26 6.57
C PHE A 415 9.18 15.08 7.13
N ILE A 416 8.83 13.87 6.70
CA ILE A 416 9.46 12.66 7.18
C ILE A 416 9.81 11.75 5.99
N ALA A 417 11.11 11.52 5.80
CA ALA A 417 11.54 10.37 5.00
C ALA A 417 11.63 9.16 5.94
N PHE A 418 10.66 8.26 5.83
CA PHE A 418 10.63 7.02 6.62
C PHE A 418 11.69 6.05 6.12
N ASN A 419 12.09 5.13 6.98
CA ASN A 419 13.02 4.07 6.62
C ASN A 419 12.46 2.73 7.09
N GLY A 420 12.78 1.64 6.40
CA GLY A 420 12.29 0.32 6.74
C GLY A 420 10.81 0.09 6.45
N GLU A 421 10.22 0.79 5.49
CA GLU A 421 8.87 0.51 4.98
C GLU A 421 8.82 -0.89 4.41
N GLU A 422 9.77 -1.23 3.55
CA GLU A 422 9.94 -2.52 2.88
C GLU A 422 10.19 -3.70 3.85
N GLN A 423 10.47 -3.39 5.09
CA GLN A 423 10.63 -4.33 6.20
C GLN A 423 9.47 -4.19 7.22
N GLU A 424 8.24 -4.06 6.71
CA GLU A 424 7.00 -3.97 7.51
C GLU A 424 6.84 -2.61 8.21
N MET A 425 7.14 -1.51 7.50
CA MET A 425 6.88 -0.14 7.95
C MET A 425 7.53 0.21 9.31
N GLN A 426 8.75 -0.31 9.55
CA GLN A 426 9.41 -0.17 10.85
C GLN A 426 9.64 1.29 11.27
N GLY A 427 9.95 2.17 10.31
CA GLY A 427 10.21 3.58 10.57
C GLY A 427 8.97 4.36 11.00
N SER A 428 7.87 4.18 10.30
CA SER A 428 6.60 4.83 10.65
C SER A 428 6.02 4.26 11.94
N ALA A 429 6.16 2.95 12.16
CA ALA A 429 5.81 2.31 13.43
C ALA A 429 6.62 2.91 14.60
N HIS A 430 7.92 3.11 14.40
CA HIS A 430 8.78 3.73 15.40
C HIS A 430 8.37 5.19 15.66
N TYR A 431 8.13 5.97 14.60
CA TYR A 431 7.73 7.36 14.75
C TYR A 431 6.37 7.50 15.44
N ALA A 432 5.38 6.70 15.07
CA ALA A 432 4.05 6.75 15.67
C ALA A 432 4.07 6.45 17.18
N ARG A 433 4.99 5.58 17.64
CA ARG A 433 5.19 5.27 19.07
C ARG A 433 6.05 6.30 19.78
N ASN A 434 6.99 6.95 19.09
CA ASN A 434 7.97 7.88 19.65
C ASN A 434 8.01 9.18 18.83
N PRO A 435 6.90 9.92 18.70
CA PRO A 435 6.85 11.06 17.80
C PRO A 435 7.72 12.21 18.27
N CYS A 436 8.42 12.87 17.32
CA CYS A 436 9.20 14.08 17.62
C CYS A 436 8.31 15.28 17.96
N TYR A 437 7.06 15.25 17.48
CA TYR A 437 6.03 16.26 17.76
C TYR A 437 4.75 15.56 18.19
N PRO A 438 3.98 16.12 19.18
CA PRO A 438 2.73 15.52 19.62
C PRO A 438 1.78 15.23 18.45
N LEU A 439 1.20 14.04 18.41
CA LEU A 439 0.29 13.65 17.33
C LEU A 439 -1.13 14.20 17.52
N ASP A 440 -1.47 14.75 18.67
CA ASP A 440 -2.79 15.31 18.93
C ASP A 440 -3.15 16.40 17.92
N GLY A 441 -4.25 16.20 17.18
CA GLY A 441 -4.69 17.12 16.12
C GLY A 441 -3.83 17.12 14.86
N ALA A 442 -2.83 16.24 14.74
CA ALA A 442 -2.07 16.06 13.52
C ALA A 442 -2.91 15.34 12.46
N VAL A 443 -2.52 15.52 11.20
CA VAL A 443 -2.98 14.73 10.04
C VAL A 443 -1.75 14.27 9.26
N MET A 444 -1.84 13.09 8.58
CA MET A 444 -0.70 12.52 7.87
C MET A 444 -1.05 12.20 6.42
N ILE A 445 -0.25 12.67 5.49
CA ILE A 445 -0.32 12.36 4.06
C ILE A 445 0.95 11.59 3.70
N ASN A 446 0.78 10.34 3.33
CA ASN A 446 1.83 9.49 2.78
C ASN A 446 1.86 9.63 1.26
N ILE A 447 3.04 9.54 0.67
CA ILE A 447 3.25 9.55 -0.78
C ILE A 447 4.02 8.29 -1.13
N ASP A 448 3.36 7.38 -1.80
CA ASP A 448 3.95 6.09 -2.12
C ASP A 448 3.62 5.67 -3.54
N CYS A 449 4.64 5.32 -4.32
CA CYS A 449 4.47 4.82 -5.68
C CYS A 449 3.66 5.75 -6.61
N VAL A 450 3.99 7.06 -6.65
CA VAL A 450 3.35 8.04 -7.53
C VAL A 450 4.20 8.31 -8.77
N GLY A 451 3.57 8.39 -9.93
CA GLY A 451 4.24 8.58 -11.22
C GLY A 451 4.41 7.29 -12.01
N ALA A 452 3.48 6.34 -11.86
CA ALA A 452 3.43 5.15 -12.68
C ALA A 452 3.37 5.50 -14.18
N SER A 453 3.97 4.68 -15.06
CA SER A 453 3.95 4.93 -16.52
C SER A 453 2.54 4.96 -17.10
N GLU A 454 1.64 4.16 -16.53
CA GLU A 454 0.21 4.16 -16.78
C GLU A 454 -0.52 4.36 -15.45
N PRO A 455 -0.61 5.60 -14.92
CA PRO A 455 -0.94 5.82 -13.50
C PRO A 455 -2.37 5.46 -13.11
N GLY A 456 -3.32 5.48 -14.07
CA GLY A 456 -4.74 5.37 -13.74
C GLY A 456 -5.22 6.53 -12.84
N PRO A 457 -6.37 6.42 -12.16
CA PRO A 457 -6.78 7.36 -11.12
C PRO A 457 -5.79 7.39 -9.94
N LEU A 458 -5.59 8.58 -9.35
CA LEU A 458 -4.87 8.72 -8.09
C LEU A 458 -5.72 8.11 -6.98
N MET A 459 -5.18 7.15 -6.26
CA MET A 459 -5.84 6.57 -5.10
C MET A 459 -5.59 7.42 -3.86
N ILE A 460 -6.65 7.71 -3.12
CA ILE A 460 -6.60 8.31 -1.79
C ILE A 460 -7.03 7.20 -0.82
N ASN A 461 -6.06 6.47 -0.32
CA ASN A 461 -6.28 5.30 0.50
C ASN A 461 -6.29 5.66 1.98
N GLU A 462 -7.30 5.18 2.70
CA GLU A 462 -7.36 5.21 4.16
C GLU A 462 -7.07 3.80 4.71
N TYR A 463 -6.64 3.72 5.96
CA TYR A 463 -6.40 2.43 6.64
C TYR A 463 -7.67 1.55 6.72
N SER A 464 -8.83 2.18 6.82
CA SER A 464 -10.12 1.49 6.89
C SER A 464 -11.14 2.17 5.98
N ALA A 465 -12.22 1.48 5.66
CA ALA A 465 -13.32 2.04 4.85
C ALA A 465 -14.11 3.19 5.52
N ILE A 466 -13.59 3.78 6.59
CA ILE A 466 -14.19 4.94 7.28
C ILE A 466 -13.58 6.20 6.68
N MET A 467 -14.38 6.89 5.89
CA MET A 467 -13.95 8.12 5.21
C MET A 467 -13.70 9.24 6.22
N THR A 468 -12.44 9.67 6.34
CA THR A 468 -12.05 10.80 7.18
C THR A 468 -12.36 12.13 6.49
N ARG A 469 -12.30 13.22 7.27
CA ARG A 469 -12.48 14.56 6.71
C ARG A 469 -11.35 14.91 5.76
N MET A 470 -10.11 14.60 6.13
CA MET A 470 -8.93 14.88 5.30
C MET A 470 -9.02 14.21 3.93
N ALA A 471 -9.36 12.93 3.89
CA ALA A 471 -9.51 12.19 2.63
C ALA A 471 -10.59 12.81 1.72
N HIS A 472 -11.72 13.23 2.31
CA HIS A 472 -12.77 13.91 1.56
C HIS A 472 -12.32 15.28 1.03
N ASP A 473 -11.60 16.06 1.83
CA ASP A 473 -11.08 17.37 1.43
C ASP A 473 -10.05 17.23 0.31
N LEU A 474 -9.13 16.24 0.38
CA LEU A 474 -8.17 15.91 -0.67
C LEU A 474 -8.87 15.47 -1.96
N HIS A 475 -9.87 14.58 -1.87
CA HIS A 475 -10.65 14.16 -3.04
C HIS A 475 -11.42 15.32 -3.69
N THR A 476 -11.97 16.22 -2.89
CA THR A 476 -12.65 17.42 -3.41
C THR A 476 -11.65 18.33 -4.12
N LEU A 477 -10.50 18.58 -3.50
CA LEU A 477 -9.45 19.42 -4.05
C LEU A 477 -8.86 18.82 -5.33
N SER A 478 -8.67 17.50 -5.40
CA SER A 478 -8.21 16.84 -6.63
C SER A 478 -9.16 17.11 -7.81
N GLY A 479 -10.47 17.03 -7.57
CA GLY A 479 -11.47 17.35 -8.58
C GLY A 479 -11.43 18.82 -9.03
N GLU A 480 -11.18 19.77 -8.11
CA GLU A 480 -11.02 21.19 -8.44
C GLU A 480 -9.74 21.47 -9.25
N LEU A 481 -8.70 20.67 -9.06
CA LEU A 481 -7.44 20.74 -9.81
C LEU A 481 -7.48 19.96 -11.12
N GLY A 482 -8.56 19.25 -11.42
CA GLY A 482 -8.72 18.43 -12.62
C GLY A 482 -7.92 17.12 -12.55
N ILE A 483 -7.54 16.67 -11.35
CA ILE A 483 -6.86 15.41 -11.10
C ILE A 483 -7.92 14.32 -10.93
N GLU A 484 -7.83 13.27 -11.74
CA GLU A 484 -8.69 12.09 -11.59
C GLU A 484 -8.23 11.30 -10.36
N ALA A 485 -9.11 11.21 -9.36
CA ALA A 485 -8.81 10.53 -8.10
C ALA A 485 -9.98 9.67 -7.63
N GLU A 486 -9.66 8.56 -6.97
CA GLU A 486 -10.61 7.64 -6.36
C GLU A 486 -10.29 7.42 -4.88
N MET A 487 -11.35 7.17 -4.09
CA MET A 487 -11.21 6.81 -2.68
C MET A 487 -11.03 5.31 -2.54
N GLY A 488 -10.03 4.91 -1.79
CA GLY A 488 -9.71 3.52 -1.53
C GLY A 488 -9.44 3.20 -0.07
N SER A 489 -8.99 1.99 0.18
CA SER A 489 -8.46 1.58 1.49
C SER A 489 -7.24 0.70 1.30
N SER A 490 -6.21 0.96 2.11
CA SER A 490 -4.97 0.20 2.16
C SER A 490 -4.44 0.15 3.58
N SER A 491 -3.75 -0.91 3.92
CA SER A 491 -3.07 -1.06 5.21
C SER A 491 -1.58 -1.36 5.04
N VAL A 492 -1.06 -1.17 3.83
CA VAL A 492 0.27 -1.68 3.43
C VAL A 492 1.27 -0.57 3.11
N SER A 493 1.13 0.60 3.73
CA SER A 493 2.14 1.66 3.66
C SER A 493 2.16 2.48 4.97
N ASP A 494 3.09 3.41 5.09
CA ASP A 494 3.45 4.13 6.33
C ASP A 494 2.29 4.85 7.02
N HIS A 495 1.23 5.25 6.30
CA HIS A 495 0.03 5.86 6.88
C HIS A 495 -0.69 4.95 7.88
N ALA A 496 -0.52 3.63 7.76
CA ALA A 496 -1.23 2.64 8.57
C ALA A 496 -0.97 2.80 10.07
N TYR A 497 0.29 3.01 10.47
CA TYR A 497 0.64 3.18 11.89
C TYR A 497 0.13 4.50 12.49
N PHE A 498 -0.02 5.54 11.68
CA PHE A 498 -0.65 6.79 12.12
C PHE A 498 -2.16 6.62 12.31
N ALA A 499 -2.82 5.94 11.39
CA ALA A 499 -4.24 5.60 11.53
C ALA A 499 -4.49 4.73 12.78
N LEU A 500 -3.63 3.74 13.06
CA LEU A 500 -3.69 2.94 14.28
C LEU A 500 -3.45 3.77 15.56
N ALA A 501 -2.64 4.82 15.47
CA ALA A 501 -2.45 5.78 16.55
C ALA A 501 -3.63 6.76 16.72
N GLY A 502 -4.68 6.66 15.89
CA GLY A 502 -5.88 7.49 15.97
C GLY A 502 -5.78 8.81 15.21
N ILE A 503 -4.82 8.94 14.28
CA ILE A 503 -4.59 10.12 13.45
C ILE A 503 -5.33 9.96 12.12
N GLU A 504 -5.90 11.04 11.57
CA GLU A 504 -6.36 11.02 10.18
C GLU A 504 -5.15 10.86 9.27
N ALA A 505 -5.05 9.74 8.58
CA ALA A 505 -3.92 9.40 7.72
C ALA A 505 -4.39 8.82 6.40
N VAL A 506 -3.79 9.27 5.31
CA VAL A 506 -4.03 8.75 3.95
C VAL A 506 -2.73 8.40 3.27
N ASP A 507 -2.82 7.46 2.35
CA ASP A 507 -1.78 7.15 1.39
C ASP A 507 -2.23 7.58 -0.01
N LEU A 508 -1.38 8.33 -0.69
CA LEU A 508 -1.55 8.71 -2.09
C LEU A 508 -0.67 7.85 -2.96
N THR A 509 -1.29 7.04 -3.80
CA THR A 509 -0.60 6.11 -4.71
C THR A 509 -1.31 6.06 -6.06
N ASP A 510 -0.64 5.60 -7.11
CA ASP A 510 -1.29 5.36 -8.39
C ASP A 510 -2.06 4.04 -8.38
N SER A 511 -3.23 3.99 -9.04
CA SER A 511 -3.98 2.75 -9.22
C SER A 511 -3.37 1.84 -10.29
N GLY A 512 -2.56 2.42 -11.19
CA GLY A 512 -1.85 1.70 -12.24
C GLY A 512 -0.53 1.16 -11.71
N PHE A 513 -0.39 -0.16 -11.68
CA PHE A 513 0.83 -0.82 -11.23
C PHE A 513 1.85 -0.94 -12.36
N HIS A 514 3.13 -0.73 -12.01
CA HIS A 514 4.22 -1.14 -12.88
C HIS A 514 4.44 -2.66 -12.83
N SER A 515 4.63 -3.24 -14.00
CA SER A 515 5.13 -4.60 -14.14
C SER A 515 6.57 -4.79 -13.62
N VAL A 516 7.20 -3.74 -13.08
CA VAL A 516 8.63 -3.71 -12.71
C VAL A 516 8.87 -3.49 -11.20
N TYR A 517 7.78 -3.43 -10.42
CA TYR A 517 7.78 -3.21 -8.98
C TYR A 517 8.74 -4.16 -8.25
N HIS A 518 9.57 -3.65 -7.32
CA HIS A 518 10.61 -4.37 -6.57
C HIS A 518 11.63 -5.10 -7.47
N GLY A 519 11.80 -4.65 -8.70
CA GLY A 519 12.69 -5.26 -9.68
C GLY A 519 13.75 -4.31 -10.25
N PRO A 520 14.74 -4.87 -10.97
CA PRO A 520 15.83 -4.07 -11.54
C PRO A 520 15.40 -3.14 -12.67
N PHE A 521 14.15 -3.21 -13.09
CA PHE A 521 13.58 -2.42 -14.19
C PHE A 521 12.76 -1.21 -13.71
N ASP A 522 12.58 -1.03 -12.40
CA ASP A 522 11.98 0.20 -11.85
C ASP A 522 12.96 1.37 -11.94
N THR A 523 13.02 1.97 -13.13
CA THR A 523 14.02 2.98 -13.51
C THR A 523 13.39 4.35 -13.71
N PRO A 524 14.18 5.45 -13.57
CA PRO A 524 13.70 6.83 -13.73
C PRO A 524 13.06 7.15 -15.08
N ASP A 525 13.37 6.38 -16.13
CA ASP A 525 12.82 6.61 -17.48
C ASP A 525 11.35 6.20 -17.61
N LEU A 526 10.82 5.43 -16.65
CA LEU A 526 9.42 5.00 -16.61
C LEU A 526 8.52 5.97 -15.84
N ILE A 527 9.08 6.98 -15.18
CA ILE A 527 8.30 7.89 -14.33
C ILE A 527 7.46 8.84 -15.16
N ASN A 528 6.15 8.83 -14.91
CA ASN A 528 5.20 9.82 -15.37
C ASN A 528 5.31 11.09 -14.50
N ILE A 529 6.10 12.04 -14.98
CA ILE A 529 6.38 13.25 -14.21
C ILE A 529 5.16 14.15 -14.02
N GLU A 530 4.22 14.14 -14.96
CA GLU A 530 2.97 14.90 -14.88
C GLU A 530 2.17 14.48 -13.65
N ARG A 531 2.08 13.17 -13.37
CA ARG A 531 1.41 12.65 -12.18
C ARG A 531 2.13 13.08 -10.90
N VAL A 532 3.45 13.03 -10.85
CA VAL A 532 4.20 13.53 -9.68
C VAL A 532 3.92 15.01 -9.43
N VAL A 533 3.87 15.82 -10.49
CA VAL A 533 3.51 17.26 -10.42
C VAL A 533 2.09 17.47 -9.89
N GLU A 534 1.12 16.64 -10.30
CA GLU A 534 -0.25 16.67 -9.79
C GLU A 534 -0.30 16.44 -8.29
N VAL A 535 0.39 15.41 -7.79
CA VAL A 535 0.46 15.08 -6.36
C VAL A 535 1.15 16.19 -5.57
N VAL A 536 2.28 16.72 -6.07
CA VAL A 536 2.98 17.85 -5.45
C VAL A 536 2.04 19.06 -5.29
N ARG A 537 1.31 19.43 -6.34
CA ARG A 537 0.35 20.54 -6.29
C ARG A 537 -0.77 20.29 -5.31
N LEU A 538 -1.37 19.10 -5.34
CA LEU A 538 -2.47 18.71 -4.46
C LEU A 538 -2.07 18.87 -2.98
N ILE A 539 -0.93 18.30 -2.59
CA ILE A 539 -0.48 18.33 -1.19
C ILE A 539 0.00 19.73 -0.79
N ALA A 540 0.75 20.43 -1.64
CA ALA A 540 1.21 21.78 -1.33
C ALA A 540 0.05 22.74 -1.10
N ILE A 541 -1.01 22.66 -1.91
CA ILE A 541 -2.23 23.45 -1.75
C ILE A 541 -2.96 23.05 -0.47
N TYR A 542 -3.14 21.74 -0.22
CA TYR A 542 -3.78 21.26 0.99
C TYR A 542 -3.08 21.78 2.24
N ALA A 543 -1.76 21.62 2.35
CA ALA A 543 -0.97 22.07 3.49
C ALA A 543 -0.94 23.60 3.66
N TYR A 544 -1.14 24.36 2.57
CA TYR A 544 -1.19 25.82 2.62
C TYR A 544 -2.57 26.36 3.06
N VAL A 545 -3.64 25.60 2.88
CA VAL A 545 -5.01 26.03 3.16
C VAL A 545 -5.50 25.52 4.53
N HIS A 546 -5.06 24.37 4.96
CA HIS A 546 -5.51 23.67 6.16
C HIS A 546 -4.48 23.70 7.28
#